data_417627c0b732256d150b54f3629858c3
#
_entry.id   417627c0b732256d150b54f3629858c3
#
_cell.length_a   1.000
_cell.length_b   1.000
_cell.length_c   1.000
_cell.angle_alpha   90.00
_cell.angle_beta   90.00
_cell.angle_gamma   90.00
#
_symmetry.space_group_name_H-M   'P 1'
#
loop_
_entity.id
_entity.type
_entity.pdbx_description
1 polymer ?
#
loop_
_entity_poly.entity_id
_entity_poly.type
_entity_poly.pdbx_seq_one_letter_code
_entity_poly.pdbx_strand_id
1 'polypeptide(L)'
;MKKILFPLVLTGVLFSCKKQEKADVIVINANTYTVNTNFDKAESFAIKDGKFIAVGSNKEIQDKYATLQTIDANNKPVYPGFIDAHCHFYGLGLQQQKVNLVGTKSYSEVLQKLVKFQKEKNTSFITGRGWDQNDWEVKEFPTKEKLDHLFPKIPVAIRRIDGHAMLVNQAAIDLAGITIDTKVEGGEFLQKDGKLTGVLIDNAMNFIKVPQPSKREQIQALKDAQKICFDLGLTTVDDAGLDKQVIELIDSLQQTGDLKMRIYAMISNNKENLDYYLNKGVVKTDRLNVRSVKVYSDGALGSRGATLKDEYSDKKGHFGALVNSYNDLQDLAKRIAASEYQMNTHAIGDSANYVMLKTYDNVLKNKQDRRWRIEHAQIVDLKDFHFFKNVLPSIQPTHATSDMYWAKDRVGAERIKGAYAYNDLLKEYGKVALGTDFPIEHVSPLYTYYAATIRKDLKGYPEKGYQMNNALSRKDALKGMTIWNAYANFEEKEKGSIEVGKVADFIILENDIMTVDGSKIPNTKVIATYVNGEKVN
;
A
#
# COMPACT_ATOMS: atom_id res chain seq x y z
N MET A 1 -43.57 80.02 -32.89
CA MET A 1 -42.33 79.33 -32.52
C MET A 1 -42.68 78.27 -31.55
N LYS A 2 -42.78 76.99 -32.01
CA LYS A 2 -43.04 75.83 -31.15
C LYS A 2 -41.70 75.18 -30.72
N LYS A 3 -41.42 75.14 -29.41
CA LYS A 3 -40.26 74.48 -28.82
C LYS A 3 -40.58 73.03 -28.70
N ILE A 4 -39.85 72.18 -29.39
CA ILE A 4 -39.90 70.71 -29.24
C ILE A 4 -38.91 70.33 -28.14
N LEU A 5 -39.41 69.75 -27.00
CA LEU A 5 -38.61 69.17 -25.98
C LEU A 5 -38.38 67.70 -26.34
N PHE A 6 -37.11 67.27 -26.49
CA PHE A 6 -36.72 65.86 -26.64
C PHE A 6 -36.47 65.24 -25.22
N PRO A 7 -37.11 64.14 -24.84
CA PRO A 7 -36.76 63.51 -23.62
C PRO A 7 -35.51 62.63 -23.81
N LEU A 8 -34.47 62.88 -23.02
CA LEU A 8 -33.25 62.06 -22.93
C LEU A 8 -33.58 60.79 -22.12
N VAL A 9 -33.74 59.68 -22.81
CA VAL A 9 -33.90 58.36 -22.14
C VAL A 9 -32.53 57.87 -21.70
N LEU A 10 -32.24 57.97 -20.40
CA LEU A 10 -31.04 57.44 -19.76
C LEU A 10 -31.25 55.93 -19.49
N THR A 11 -30.77 55.08 -20.41
CA THR A 11 -30.76 53.63 -20.22
C THR A 11 -29.68 53.27 -19.18
N GLY A 12 -30.08 53.14 -17.93
CA GLY A 12 -29.23 52.63 -16.85
C GLY A 12 -28.94 51.16 -17.10
N VAL A 13 -27.72 50.81 -17.50
CA VAL A 13 -27.24 49.44 -17.52
C VAL A 13 -27.04 49.00 -16.06
N LEU A 14 -28.02 48.29 -15.52
CA LEU A 14 -27.89 47.60 -14.22
C LEU A 14 -26.85 46.48 -14.37
N PHE A 15 -25.59 46.76 -14.04
CA PHE A 15 -24.62 45.71 -13.77
C PHE A 15 -25.07 44.99 -12.50
N SER A 16 -25.77 43.87 -12.66
CA SER A 16 -26.01 42.96 -11.56
C SER A 16 -24.67 42.33 -11.16
N CYS A 17 -23.99 42.88 -10.15
CA CYS A 17 -22.91 42.18 -9.48
C CYS A 17 -23.48 40.91 -8.85
N LYS A 18 -23.38 39.77 -9.53
CA LYS A 18 -23.63 38.46 -8.91
C LYS A 18 -22.68 38.33 -7.73
N LYS A 19 -23.21 38.29 -6.53
CA LYS A 19 -22.43 38.04 -5.30
C LYS A 19 -21.79 36.65 -5.41
N GLN A 20 -20.47 36.60 -5.43
CA GLN A 20 -19.75 35.36 -5.48
C GLN A 20 -20.02 34.53 -4.20
N GLU A 21 -20.12 33.21 -4.37
CA GLU A 21 -20.21 32.26 -3.27
C GLU A 21 -18.83 32.09 -2.61
N LYS A 22 -18.79 31.88 -1.30
CA LYS A 22 -17.52 31.67 -0.58
C LYS A 22 -17.04 30.22 -0.72
N ALA A 23 -15.78 30.05 -1.14
CA ALA A 23 -15.01 28.83 -1.07
C ALA A 23 -13.85 29.00 -0.10
N ASP A 24 -13.36 27.88 0.46
CA ASP A 24 -12.16 27.90 1.31
C ASP A 24 -10.90 27.97 0.44
N VAL A 25 -10.87 27.16 -0.63
CA VAL A 25 -9.76 27.08 -1.58
C VAL A 25 -10.32 27.06 -3.01
N ILE A 26 -9.64 27.75 -3.92
CA ILE A 26 -9.84 27.60 -5.37
C ILE A 26 -8.52 27.16 -5.99
N VAL A 27 -8.53 26.10 -6.80
CA VAL A 27 -7.40 25.68 -7.63
C VAL A 27 -7.66 26.15 -9.05
N ILE A 28 -6.67 26.83 -9.64
CA ILE A 28 -6.74 27.40 -11.01
C ILE A 28 -5.59 26.89 -11.87
N ASN A 29 -5.71 27.08 -13.18
CA ASN A 29 -4.68 26.73 -14.17
C ASN A 29 -4.21 25.27 -14.00
N ALA A 30 -5.13 24.35 -13.78
CA ALA A 30 -4.86 22.94 -13.62
C ALA A 30 -5.14 22.16 -14.91
N ASN A 31 -4.31 21.16 -15.21
CA ASN A 31 -4.66 20.12 -16.18
C ASN A 31 -5.26 18.93 -15.41
N THR A 32 -6.52 19.06 -15.00
CA THR A 32 -7.18 18.13 -14.09
C THR A 32 -7.79 16.96 -14.84
N TYR A 33 -7.40 15.74 -14.45
CA TYR A 33 -8.09 14.51 -14.80
C TYR A 33 -9.10 14.19 -13.71
N THR A 34 -10.39 14.37 -13.98
CA THR A 34 -11.44 14.23 -12.97
C THR A 34 -11.65 12.77 -12.54
N VAL A 35 -11.36 11.84 -13.42
CA VAL A 35 -11.61 10.40 -13.27
C VAL A 35 -13.08 10.09 -12.94
N ASN A 36 -14.00 10.98 -13.34
CA ASN A 36 -15.43 10.74 -13.32
C ASN A 36 -15.83 9.69 -14.38
N THR A 37 -17.11 9.38 -14.48
CA THR A 37 -17.63 8.36 -15.42
C THR A 37 -17.21 8.61 -16.86
N ASN A 38 -17.23 9.89 -17.30
CA ASN A 38 -16.86 10.31 -18.67
C ASN A 38 -15.35 10.46 -18.85
N PHE A 39 -14.60 10.52 -17.77
CA PHE A 39 -13.16 10.83 -17.75
C PHE A 39 -12.88 12.25 -18.26
N ASP A 40 -13.71 13.22 -17.84
CA ASP A 40 -13.61 14.60 -18.25
C ASP A 40 -12.34 15.29 -17.72
N LYS A 41 -11.96 16.40 -18.37
CA LYS A 41 -10.91 17.29 -17.89
C LYS A 41 -11.52 18.60 -17.38
N ALA A 42 -10.80 19.24 -16.43
CA ALA A 42 -11.15 20.55 -15.91
C ALA A 42 -9.89 21.41 -15.74
N GLU A 43 -10.07 22.74 -15.72
CA GLU A 43 -9.00 23.71 -15.52
C GLU A 43 -8.95 24.23 -14.08
N SER A 44 -10.07 24.09 -13.36
CA SER A 44 -10.26 24.70 -12.05
C SER A 44 -11.31 23.95 -11.23
N PHE A 45 -11.21 24.08 -9.92
CA PHE A 45 -12.24 23.62 -9.00
C PHE A 45 -12.24 24.43 -7.70
N ALA A 46 -13.40 24.50 -7.04
CA ALA A 46 -13.57 25.15 -5.75
C ALA A 46 -13.84 24.11 -4.65
N ILE A 47 -13.25 24.36 -3.47
CA ILE A 47 -13.33 23.51 -2.29
C ILE A 47 -13.95 24.29 -1.15
N LYS A 48 -14.86 23.65 -0.41
CA LYS A 48 -15.43 24.15 0.83
C LYS A 48 -15.68 22.99 1.79
N ASP A 49 -15.39 23.21 3.07
CA ASP A 49 -15.56 22.21 4.13
C ASP A 49 -14.94 20.86 3.76
N GLY A 50 -13.75 20.89 3.13
CA GLY A 50 -13.00 19.70 2.72
C GLY A 50 -13.56 18.93 1.53
N LYS A 51 -14.56 19.48 0.79
CA LYS A 51 -15.22 18.84 -0.36
C LYS A 51 -15.16 19.71 -1.61
N PHE A 52 -15.13 19.07 -2.77
CA PHE A 52 -15.33 19.77 -4.03
C PHE A 52 -16.76 20.31 -4.11
N ILE A 53 -16.91 21.63 -4.32
CA ILE A 53 -18.22 22.27 -4.49
C ILE A 53 -18.48 22.70 -5.94
N ALA A 54 -17.44 22.78 -6.77
CA ALA A 54 -17.54 23.03 -8.20
C ALA A 54 -16.28 22.51 -8.91
N VAL A 55 -16.44 22.09 -10.15
CA VAL A 55 -15.37 21.64 -11.07
C VAL A 55 -15.71 22.17 -12.46
N GLY A 56 -14.77 22.83 -13.15
CA GLY A 56 -15.04 23.44 -14.46
C GLY A 56 -13.85 24.18 -15.03
N SER A 57 -14.12 25.18 -15.87
CA SER A 57 -13.11 26.08 -16.42
C SER A 57 -12.66 27.14 -15.39
N ASN A 58 -11.49 27.74 -15.61
CA ASN A 58 -11.00 28.84 -14.79
C ASN A 58 -12.05 29.98 -14.69
N LYS A 59 -12.65 30.33 -15.83
CA LYS A 59 -13.64 31.40 -15.90
C LYS A 59 -14.89 31.09 -15.07
N GLU A 60 -15.48 29.90 -15.23
CA GLU A 60 -16.69 29.51 -14.51
C GLU A 60 -16.48 29.53 -13.00
N ILE A 61 -15.34 29.02 -12.53
CA ILE A 61 -15.05 28.93 -11.10
C ILE A 61 -14.77 30.33 -10.53
N GLN A 62 -13.93 31.12 -11.18
CA GLN A 62 -13.58 32.48 -10.71
C GLN A 62 -14.73 33.46 -10.78
N ASP A 63 -15.64 33.35 -11.75
CA ASP A 63 -16.84 34.18 -11.83
C ASP A 63 -17.84 33.87 -10.70
N LYS A 64 -17.89 32.60 -10.28
CA LYS A 64 -18.90 32.13 -9.32
C LYS A 64 -18.42 32.17 -7.86
N TYR A 65 -17.15 31.91 -7.62
CA TYR A 65 -16.63 31.72 -6.26
C TYR A 65 -15.55 32.75 -5.91
N ALA A 66 -15.55 33.18 -4.63
CA ALA A 66 -14.49 33.99 -4.02
C ALA A 66 -13.82 33.18 -2.88
N THR A 67 -12.51 33.32 -2.74
CA THR A 67 -11.71 32.71 -1.70
C THR A 67 -10.58 33.61 -1.23
N LEU A 68 -10.05 33.36 -0.02
CA LEU A 68 -8.80 33.96 0.45
C LEU A 68 -7.58 33.12 0.08
N GLN A 69 -7.77 31.86 -0.37
CA GLN A 69 -6.68 30.95 -0.73
C GLN A 69 -6.87 30.44 -2.15
N THR A 70 -6.03 30.92 -3.06
CA THR A 70 -5.96 30.42 -4.43
C THR A 70 -4.67 29.63 -4.61
N ILE A 71 -4.78 28.44 -5.19
CA ILE A 71 -3.66 27.58 -5.59
C ILE A 71 -3.56 27.64 -7.11
N ASP A 72 -2.46 28.20 -7.63
CA ASP A 72 -2.15 28.13 -9.06
C ASP A 72 -1.40 26.82 -9.33
N ALA A 73 -2.02 25.94 -10.09
CA ALA A 73 -1.39 24.67 -10.48
C ALA A 73 -0.35 24.84 -11.62
N ASN A 74 -0.19 26.06 -12.17
CA ASN A 74 0.80 26.37 -13.22
C ASN A 74 0.74 25.40 -14.41
N ASN A 75 -0.44 25.04 -14.86
CA ASN A 75 -0.74 24.06 -15.91
C ASN A 75 -0.19 22.63 -15.63
N LYS A 76 0.14 22.34 -14.38
CA LYS A 76 0.56 21.01 -13.97
C LYS A 76 -0.63 20.04 -13.95
N PRO A 77 -0.35 18.74 -14.17
CA PRO A 77 -1.39 17.72 -14.11
C PRO A 77 -1.86 17.52 -12.66
N VAL A 78 -3.18 17.48 -12.50
CA VAL A 78 -3.86 17.25 -11.23
C VAL A 78 -4.70 15.97 -11.36
N TYR A 79 -4.57 15.10 -10.36
CA TYR A 79 -5.28 13.83 -10.27
C TYR A 79 -6.01 13.70 -8.94
N PRO A 80 -7.05 12.88 -8.82
CA PRO A 80 -7.54 12.45 -7.51
C PRO A 80 -6.39 11.88 -6.68
N GLY A 81 -6.43 12.05 -5.37
CA GLY A 81 -5.47 11.42 -4.49
C GLY A 81 -5.40 9.91 -4.73
N PHE A 82 -4.20 9.35 -4.79
CA PHE A 82 -4.03 7.94 -5.05
C PHE A 82 -4.51 7.10 -3.87
N ILE A 83 -5.08 5.94 -4.19
CA ILE A 83 -5.57 4.94 -3.25
C ILE A 83 -4.79 3.65 -3.50
N ASP A 84 -4.18 3.09 -2.47
CA ASP A 84 -3.51 1.79 -2.53
C ASP A 84 -4.46 0.71 -2.01
N ALA A 85 -4.87 -0.22 -2.88
CA ALA A 85 -5.88 -1.23 -2.55
C ALA A 85 -5.35 -2.40 -1.69
N HIS A 86 -4.03 -2.51 -1.52
CA HIS A 86 -3.41 -3.58 -0.74
C HIS A 86 -2.00 -3.18 -0.32
N CYS A 87 -1.84 -2.95 0.97
CA CYS A 87 -0.54 -2.66 1.55
C CYS A 87 -0.50 -3.08 3.02
N HIS A 88 0.66 -2.86 3.65
CA HIS A 88 0.86 -3.04 5.09
C HIS A 88 1.35 -1.72 5.69
N PHE A 89 0.45 -0.76 5.80
CA PHE A 89 0.75 0.61 6.22
C PHE A 89 1.36 0.66 7.63
N TYR A 90 0.76 0.00 8.61
CA TYR A 90 1.33 -0.12 9.95
C TYR A 90 2.67 -0.86 9.92
N GLY A 91 2.79 -1.91 9.09
CA GLY A 91 4.03 -2.65 8.87
C GLY A 91 5.17 -1.78 8.33
N LEU A 92 4.88 -0.89 7.35
CA LEU A 92 5.83 0.10 6.84
C LEU A 92 6.34 1.00 7.96
N GLY A 93 5.44 1.51 8.79
CA GLY A 93 5.79 2.35 9.93
C GLY A 93 6.65 1.62 10.96
N LEU A 94 6.34 0.37 11.26
CA LEU A 94 7.16 -0.47 12.14
C LEU A 94 8.56 -0.73 11.56
N GLN A 95 8.70 -0.83 10.24
CA GLN A 95 10.03 -0.91 9.62
C GLN A 95 10.85 0.35 9.85
N GLN A 96 10.22 1.54 9.90
CA GLN A 96 10.92 2.80 10.22
C GLN A 96 11.39 2.86 11.68
N GLN A 97 10.93 1.95 12.53
CA GLN A 97 11.41 1.79 13.91
C GLN A 97 12.57 0.77 14.01
N LYS A 98 13.12 0.33 12.87
CA LYS A 98 14.26 -0.60 12.75
C LYS A 98 15.34 0.01 11.88
N VAL A 99 16.60 -0.33 12.16
CA VAL A 99 17.72 0.17 11.36
C VAL A 99 17.81 -0.59 10.04
N ASN A 100 17.75 0.13 8.92
CA ASN A 100 18.04 -0.45 7.61
C ASN A 100 19.56 -0.49 7.37
N LEU A 101 20.10 -1.70 7.32
CA LEU A 101 21.53 -1.98 7.16
C LEU A 101 21.90 -2.50 5.76
N VAL A 102 20.91 -2.60 4.86
CA VAL A 102 21.14 -3.04 3.48
C VAL A 102 22.15 -2.13 2.79
N GLY A 103 23.08 -2.74 2.07
CA GLY A 103 24.09 -2.04 1.27
C GLY A 103 25.24 -1.45 2.06
N THR A 104 25.34 -1.67 3.38
CA THR A 104 26.51 -1.26 4.19
C THR A 104 27.78 -1.95 3.68
N LYS A 105 28.90 -1.20 3.63
CA LYS A 105 30.19 -1.67 3.10
C LYS A 105 31.21 -2.01 4.18
N SER A 106 30.87 -1.82 5.44
CA SER A 106 31.74 -2.15 6.58
C SER A 106 30.94 -2.27 7.88
N TYR A 107 31.52 -2.96 8.87
CA TYR A 107 30.97 -2.98 10.22
C TYR A 107 30.96 -1.58 10.86
N SER A 108 31.96 -0.73 10.53
CA SER A 108 31.97 0.66 10.99
C SER A 108 30.75 1.45 10.49
N GLU A 109 30.33 1.26 9.24
CA GLU A 109 29.11 1.89 8.70
C GLU A 109 27.85 1.39 9.42
N VAL A 110 27.76 0.10 9.71
CA VAL A 110 26.67 -0.47 10.53
C VAL A 110 26.58 0.27 11.87
N LEU A 111 27.71 0.40 12.59
CA LEU A 111 27.74 1.08 13.88
C LEU A 111 27.33 2.55 13.80
N GLN A 112 27.77 3.28 12.76
CA GLN A 112 27.37 4.67 12.52
C GLN A 112 25.84 4.79 12.31
N LYS A 113 25.24 3.90 11.52
CA LYS A 113 23.80 3.86 11.31
C LYS A 113 23.04 3.59 12.62
N LEU A 114 23.52 2.66 13.46
CA LEU A 114 22.91 2.36 14.76
C LEU A 114 22.97 3.57 15.71
N VAL A 115 24.11 4.26 15.79
CA VAL A 115 24.26 5.47 16.62
C VAL A 115 23.35 6.59 16.15
N LYS A 116 23.28 6.83 14.83
CA LYS A 116 22.37 7.82 14.25
C LYS A 116 20.93 7.51 14.60
N PHE A 117 20.52 6.27 14.36
CA PHE A 117 19.16 5.80 14.65
C PHE A 117 18.80 5.99 16.13
N GLN A 118 19.69 5.61 17.04
CA GLN A 118 19.43 5.75 18.48
C GLN A 118 19.25 7.21 18.89
N LYS A 119 20.03 8.14 18.29
CA LYS A 119 19.86 9.58 18.52
C LYS A 119 18.50 10.10 18.05
N GLU A 120 18.01 9.60 16.91
CA GLU A 120 16.76 10.05 16.31
C GLU A 120 15.53 9.43 16.98
N LYS A 121 15.58 8.13 17.29
CA LYS A 121 14.41 7.37 17.75
C LYS A 121 14.34 7.17 19.28
N ASN A 122 15.48 7.20 19.96
CA ASN A 122 15.60 6.99 21.41
C ASN A 122 14.81 5.75 21.89
N THR A 123 15.08 4.60 21.25
CA THR A 123 14.42 3.33 21.56
C THR A 123 15.08 2.63 22.75
N SER A 124 14.32 1.83 23.48
CA SER A 124 14.82 1.00 24.59
C SER A 124 15.45 -0.32 24.13
N PHE A 125 15.27 -0.71 22.87
CA PHE A 125 15.82 -1.91 22.25
C PHE A 125 16.10 -1.60 20.76
N ILE A 126 17.34 -1.70 20.32
CA ILE A 126 17.71 -1.42 18.93
C ILE A 126 17.57 -2.69 18.11
N THR A 127 16.73 -2.64 17.08
CA THR A 127 16.62 -3.71 16.09
C THR A 127 16.99 -3.21 14.69
N GLY A 128 17.45 -4.11 13.85
CA GLY A 128 17.79 -3.79 12.46
C GLY A 128 17.92 -5.05 11.60
N ARG A 129 18.06 -4.85 10.29
CA ARG A 129 18.26 -5.94 9.33
C ARG A 129 19.04 -5.44 8.12
N GLY A 130 19.77 -6.37 7.50
CA GLY A 130 20.31 -6.14 6.15
C GLY A 130 21.83 -6.04 6.08
N TRP A 131 22.56 -6.23 7.18
CA TRP A 131 24.01 -6.33 7.08
C TRP A 131 24.42 -7.65 6.42
N ASP A 132 25.51 -7.59 5.62
CA ASP A 132 26.15 -8.76 5.04
C ASP A 132 27.66 -8.53 4.98
N GLN A 133 28.40 -9.31 5.77
CA GLN A 133 29.86 -9.22 5.78
C GLN A 133 30.50 -9.63 4.45
N ASN A 134 29.79 -10.38 3.61
CA ASN A 134 30.29 -10.72 2.28
C ASN A 134 30.41 -9.50 1.35
N ASP A 135 29.66 -8.43 1.63
CA ASP A 135 29.74 -7.15 0.93
C ASP A 135 30.85 -6.23 1.45
N TRP A 136 31.52 -6.61 2.55
CA TRP A 136 32.55 -5.80 3.21
C TRP A 136 33.95 -6.21 2.77
N GLU A 137 34.92 -5.35 3.04
CA GLU A 137 36.32 -5.69 2.85
C GLU A 137 36.75 -6.87 3.74
N VAL A 138 36.41 -6.80 5.04
CA VAL A 138 36.59 -7.91 6.00
C VAL A 138 35.37 -8.81 5.95
N LYS A 139 35.52 -10.01 5.43
CA LYS A 139 34.42 -10.98 5.19
C LYS A 139 34.14 -11.91 6.37
N GLU A 140 34.73 -11.62 7.51
CA GLU A 140 34.46 -12.37 8.76
C GLU A 140 33.23 -11.81 9.47
N PHE A 141 32.57 -12.66 10.25
CA PHE A 141 31.50 -12.22 11.12
C PHE A 141 32.00 -11.15 12.10
N PRO A 142 31.27 -10.04 12.26
CA PRO A 142 31.59 -9.05 13.28
C PRO A 142 31.35 -9.62 14.69
N THR A 143 31.98 -9.02 15.69
CA THR A 143 31.81 -9.39 17.09
C THR A 143 31.16 -8.27 17.91
N LYS A 144 30.64 -8.61 19.08
CA LYS A 144 29.79 -7.72 19.90
C LYS A 144 30.52 -6.57 20.60
N GLU A 145 31.85 -6.64 20.76
CA GLU A 145 32.60 -5.73 21.64
C GLU A 145 32.39 -4.24 21.30
N LYS A 146 32.32 -3.91 20.00
CA LYS A 146 32.04 -2.51 19.57
C LYS A 146 30.59 -2.10 19.86
N LEU A 147 29.64 -3.03 19.78
CA LEU A 147 28.26 -2.78 20.20
C LEU A 147 28.15 -2.60 21.71
N ASP A 148 28.86 -3.42 22.48
CA ASP A 148 28.90 -3.34 23.94
C ASP A 148 29.44 -1.98 24.41
N HIS A 149 30.47 -1.47 23.73
CA HIS A 149 31.03 -0.14 24.03
C HIS A 149 30.04 1.00 23.70
N LEU A 150 29.35 0.93 22.55
CA LEU A 150 28.44 1.99 22.12
C LEU A 150 27.07 1.94 22.82
N PHE A 151 26.61 0.75 23.16
CA PHE A 151 25.29 0.50 23.77
C PHE A 151 25.39 -0.41 25.00
N PRO A 152 26.08 0.00 26.07
CA PRO A 152 26.35 -0.90 27.20
C PRO A 152 25.09 -1.31 27.98
N LYS A 153 24.00 -0.54 27.87
CA LYS A 153 22.73 -0.78 28.58
C LYS A 153 21.52 -0.97 27.67
N ILE A 154 21.68 -0.68 26.39
CA ILE A 154 20.58 -0.80 25.43
C ILE A 154 20.79 -2.09 24.63
N PRO A 155 19.88 -3.08 24.72
CA PRO A 155 19.97 -4.28 23.92
C PRO A 155 19.94 -3.96 22.42
N VAL A 156 20.83 -4.62 21.68
CA VAL A 156 20.94 -4.51 20.21
C VAL A 156 20.79 -5.90 19.61
N ALA A 157 19.92 -6.03 18.61
CA ALA A 157 19.73 -7.26 17.84
C ALA A 157 19.54 -6.93 16.36
N ILE A 158 20.57 -7.17 15.55
CA ILE A 158 20.55 -6.87 14.12
C ILE A 158 20.68 -8.14 13.27
N ARG A 159 19.68 -8.39 12.42
CA ARG A 159 19.66 -9.57 11.56
C ARG A 159 20.49 -9.35 10.29
N ARG A 160 21.18 -10.40 9.89
CA ARG A 160 21.81 -10.50 8.57
C ARG A 160 20.75 -10.47 7.46
N ILE A 161 21.16 -10.12 6.26
CA ILE A 161 20.25 -9.95 5.12
C ILE A 161 19.47 -11.22 4.78
N ASP A 162 20.09 -12.39 4.86
CA ASP A 162 19.47 -13.70 4.61
C ASP A 162 18.50 -14.14 5.73
N GLY A 163 18.59 -13.51 6.92
CA GLY A 163 17.74 -13.83 8.05
C GLY A 163 18.21 -15.01 8.90
N HIS A 164 19.32 -15.68 8.53
CA HIS A 164 19.86 -16.86 9.20
C HIS A 164 20.93 -16.57 10.24
N ALA A 165 21.38 -15.33 10.37
CA ALA A 165 22.28 -14.89 11.42
C ALA A 165 21.80 -13.58 12.08
N MET A 166 22.14 -13.41 13.34
CA MET A 166 21.86 -12.21 14.13
C MET A 166 23.10 -11.84 14.93
N LEU A 167 23.50 -10.56 14.89
CA LEU A 167 24.49 -10.02 15.80
C LEU A 167 23.79 -9.28 16.94
N VAL A 168 24.17 -9.62 18.17
CA VAL A 168 23.63 -9.03 19.41
C VAL A 168 24.75 -8.51 20.29
N ASN A 169 24.46 -7.53 21.15
CA ASN A 169 25.40 -7.06 22.17
C ASN A 169 25.23 -7.81 23.51
N GLN A 170 26.11 -7.53 24.47
CA GLN A 170 26.05 -8.17 25.78
C GLN A 170 24.73 -7.89 26.51
N ALA A 171 24.21 -6.65 26.43
CA ALA A 171 22.91 -6.32 27.05
C ALA A 171 21.75 -7.19 26.53
N ALA A 172 21.75 -7.55 25.24
CA ALA A 172 20.75 -8.46 24.68
C ALA A 172 20.98 -9.92 25.12
N ILE A 173 22.24 -10.36 25.22
CA ILE A 173 22.63 -11.68 25.75
C ILE A 173 22.17 -11.83 27.20
N ASP A 174 22.45 -10.83 28.05
CA ASP A 174 22.07 -10.85 29.47
C ASP A 174 20.55 -10.85 29.63
N LEU A 175 19.83 -10.03 28.85
CA LEU A 175 18.37 -9.99 28.87
C LEU A 175 17.73 -11.33 28.46
N ALA A 176 18.39 -12.07 27.55
CA ALA A 176 17.93 -13.38 27.09
C ALA A 176 18.35 -14.53 28.01
N GLY A 177 19.19 -14.29 29.02
CA GLY A 177 19.74 -15.31 29.91
C GLY A 177 20.66 -16.31 29.20
N ILE A 178 21.31 -15.90 28.11
CA ILE A 178 22.22 -16.73 27.31
C ILE A 178 23.58 -16.79 28.01
N THR A 179 24.12 -17.99 28.18
CA THR A 179 25.46 -18.22 28.72
C THR A 179 26.30 -18.99 27.72
N ILE A 180 27.60 -19.14 28.04
CA ILE A 180 28.53 -19.95 27.22
C ILE A 180 28.10 -21.43 27.11
N ASP A 181 27.40 -21.93 28.10
CA ASP A 181 26.93 -23.33 28.19
C ASP A 181 25.52 -23.53 27.60
N THR A 182 24.87 -22.45 27.14
CA THR A 182 23.53 -22.52 26.54
C THR A 182 23.58 -23.36 25.26
N LYS A 183 22.74 -24.38 25.20
CA LYS A 183 22.62 -25.30 24.05
C LYS A 183 21.31 -25.02 23.29
N VAL A 184 21.35 -25.21 21.99
CA VAL A 184 20.19 -25.11 21.09
C VAL A 184 20.29 -26.17 20.00
N GLU A 185 19.17 -26.80 19.68
CA GLU A 185 19.06 -27.74 18.56
C GLU A 185 18.72 -26.93 17.28
N GLY A 186 19.40 -27.24 16.18
CA GLY A 186 19.17 -26.57 14.90
C GLY A 186 19.64 -25.10 14.87
N GLY A 187 20.66 -24.75 15.67
CA GLY A 187 21.26 -23.43 15.69
C GLY A 187 22.59 -23.42 16.42
N GLU A 188 23.24 -22.24 16.49
CA GLU A 188 24.54 -22.10 17.13
C GLU A 188 24.73 -20.73 17.76
N PHE A 189 25.34 -20.68 18.95
CA PHE A 189 25.90 -19.48 19.57
C PHE A 189 27.41 -19.46 19.26
N LEU A 190 27.83 -18.58 18.31
CA LEU A 190 29.23 -18.56 17.91
C LEU A 190 30.14 -18.12 19.07
N GLN A 191 31.21 -18.89 19.26
CA GLN A 191 32.21 -18.66 20.31
C GLN A 191 33.60 -18.44 19.71
N LYS A 192 34.40 -17.62 20.36
CA LYS A 192 35.82 -17.42 20.06
C LYS A 192 36.57 -17.24 21.38
N ASP A 193 37.67 -17.97 21.52
CA ASP A 193 38.54 -17.90 22.71
C ASP A 193 37.77 -18.08 24.06
N GLY A 194 36.80 -18.98 24.07
CA GLY A 194 35.97 -19.28 25.25
C GLY A 194 34.93 -18.19 25.58
N LYS A 195 34.60 -17.29 24.64
CA LYS A 195 33.64 -16.21 24.85
C LYS A 195 32.60 -16.20 23.71
N LEU A 196 31.36 -15.80 24.03
CA LEU A 196 30.33 -15.56 23.03
C LEU A 196 30.72 -14.36 22.15
N THR A 197 30.70 -14.53 20.84
CA THR A 197 31.00 -13.46 19.87
C THR A 197 29.85 -12.46 19.70
N GLY A 198 28.66 -12.84 20.13
CA GLY A 198 27.40 -12.12 19.88
C GLY A 198 26.70 -12.53 18.60
N VAL A 199 27.27 -13.44 17.81
CA VAL A 199 26.60 -13.96 16.61
C VAL A 199 25.79 -15.21 16.94
N LEU A 200 24.51 -15.18 16.60
CA LEU A 200 23.53 -16.25 16.78
C LEU A 200 23.09 -16.75 15.41
N ILE A 201 23.09 -18.06 15.21
CA ILE A 201 22.70 -18.71 13.96
C ILE A 201 21.39 -19.49 14.15
N ASP A 202 20.51 -19.40 13.17
CA ASP A 202 19.23 -20.12 13.06
C ASP A 202 18.43 -20.14 14.37
N ASN A 203 18.13 -21.30 14.95
CA ASN A 203 17.31 -21.43 16.15
C ASN A 203 17.87 -20.69 17.38
N ALA A 204 19.18 -20.39 17.42
CA ALA A 204 19.76 -19.60 18.49
C ALA A 204 19.18 -18.17 18.53
N MET A 205 18.77 -17.62 17.40
CA MET A 205 18.12 -16.30 17.32
C MET A 205 16.78 -16.25 18.08
N ASN A 206 16.11 -17.40 18.26
CA ASN A 206 14.82 -17.48 18.95
C ASN A 206 14.90 -17.19 20.45
N PHE A 207 16.10 -17.21 21.03
CA PHE A 207 16.33 -16.79 22.41
C PHE A 207 16.16 -15.29 22.62
N ILE A 208 16.42 -14.49 21.57
CA ILE A 208 16.27 -13.02 21.65
C ILE A 208 14.78 -12.68 21.50
N LYS A 209 14.15 -12.30 22.59
CA LYS A 209 12.76 -11.84 22.62
C LYS A 209 12.75 -10.31 22.44
N VAL A 210 12.57 -9.89 21.18
CA VAL A 210 12.36 -8.47 20.90
C VAL A 210 11.05 -8.04 21.54
N PRO A 211 11.04 -6.97 22.35
CA PRO A 211 9.81 -6.45 22.95
C PRO A 211 8.80 -6.06 21.88
N GLN A 212 7.51 -6.18 22.21
CA GLN A 212 6.46 -5.59 21.38
C GLN A 212 6.64 -4.07 21.36
N PRO A 213 6.33 -3.41 20.21
CA PRO A 213 6.42 -1.96 20.12
C PRO A 213 5.61 -1.27 21.22
N SER A 214 6.22 -0.35 21.95
CA SER A 214 5.51 0.49 22.92
C SER A 214 4.45 1.34 22.22
N LYS A 215 3.46 1.82 22.94
CA LYS A 215 2.43 2.72 22.38
C LYS A 215 3.04 3.94 21.68
N ARG A 216 4.13 4.49 22.21
CA ARG A 216 4.90 5.60 21.60
C ARG A 216 5.47 5.20 20.24
N GLU A 217 6.08 4.02 20.12
CA GLU A 217 6.65 3.51 18.89
C GLU A 217 5.56 3.18 17.87
N GLN A 218 4.40 2.65 18.30
CA GLN A 218 3.25 2.42 17.42
C GLN A 218 2.70 3.74 16.85
N ILE A 219 2.56 4.78 17.68
CA ILE A 219 2.14 6.11 17.24
C ILE A 219 3.14 6.68 16.24
N GLN A 220 4.44 6.60 16.55
CA GLN A 220 5.48 7.10 15.66
C GLN A 220 5.51 6.31 14.34
N ALA A 221 5.31 5.01 14.37
CA ALA A 221 5.21 4.16 13.19
C ALA A 221 4.09 4.63 12.25
N LEU A 222 2.89 4.87 12.78
CA LEU A 222 1.76 5.37 11.99
C LEU A 222 2.04 6.76 11.38
N LYS A 223 2.69 7.66 12.13
CA LYS A 223 3.07 9.00 11.66
C LYS A 223 4.16 8.95 10.58
N ASP A 224 5.17 8.09 10.75
CA ASP A 224 6.23 7.91 9.76
C ASP A 224 5.69 7.32 8.45
N ALA A 225 4.82 6.31 8.53
CA ALA A 225 4.16 5.72 7.37
C ALA A 225 3.29 6.75 6.63
N GLN A 226 2.49 7.55 7.36
CA GLN A 226 1.69 8.62 6.79
C GLN A 226 2.54 9.61 6.00
N LYS A 227 3.65 10.06 6.58
CA LYS A 227 4.54 11.00 5.89
C LYS A 227 5.06 10.41 4.58
N ILE A 228 5.55 9.17 4.60
CA ILE A 228 6.06 8.48 3.41
C ILE A 228 4.97 8.38 2.33
N CYS A 229 3.76 7.99 2.72
CA CYS A 229 2.62 7.86 1.81
C CYS A 229 2.21 9.21 1.20
N PHE A 230 2.12 10.27 2.01
CA PHE A 230 1.78 11.60 1.51
C PHE A 230 2.84 12.18 0.58
N ASP A 231 4.13 11.95 0.87
CA ASP A 231 5.24 12.36 -0.01
C ASP A 231 5.15 11.71 -1.40
N LEU A 232 4.43 10.58 -1.51
CA LEU A 232 4.24 9.83 -2.75
C LEU A 232 2.82 9.94 -3.35
N GLY A 233 1.96 10.81 -2.80
CA GLY A 233 0.63 11.10 -3.35
C GLY A 233 -0.47 10.14 -2.94
N LEU A 234 -0.20 9.20 -2.02
CA LEU A 234 -1.23 8.34 -1.46
C LEU A 234 -2.06 9.12 -0.42
N THR A 235 -3.37 9.13 -0.57
CA THR A 235 -4.31 9.77 0.38
C THR A 235 -5.19 8.76 1.11
N THR A 236 -5.30 7.56 0.56
CA THR A 236 -6.01 6.42 1.16
C THR A 236 -5.15 5.16 0.98
N VAL A 237 -5.16 4.29 1.99
CA VAL A 237 -4.49 3.00 1.97
C VAL A 237 -5.41 1.91 2.53
N ASP A 238 -5.37 0.72 1.90
CA ASP A 238 -6.05 -0.46 2.39
C ASP A 238 -5.02 -1.31 3.15
N ASP A 239 -5.03 -1.22 4.48
CA ASP A 239 -4.04 -1.90 5.33
C ASP A 239 -4.47 -3.33 5.63
N ALA A 240 -3.70 -4.28 5.15
CA ALA A 240 -4.03 -5.70 5.11
C ALA A 240 -3.56 -6.45 6.37
N GLY A 241 -4.50 -6.76 7.26
CA GLY A 241 -4.26 -7.59 8.44
C GLY A 241 -3.98 -6.79 9.71
N LEU A 242 -4.92 -5.95 10.13
CA LEU A 242 -4.82 -5.18 11.36
C LEU A 242 -5.54 -5.86 12.53
N ASP A 243 -4.92 -5.80 13.70
CA ASP A 243 -5.55 -6.22 14.95
C ASP A 243 -6.36 -5.07 15.56
N LYS A 244 -7.36 -5.44 16.36
CA LYS A 244 -8.30 -4.52 17.00
C LYS A 244 -7.60 -3.35 17.71
N GLN A 245 -6.56 -3.63 18.49
CA GLN A 245 -5.85 -2.60 19.26
C GLN A 245 -5.17 -1.56 18.36
N VAL A 246 -4.66 -1.97 17.19
CA VAL A 246 -4.05 -1.07 16.21
C VAL A 246 -5.13 -0.22 15.52
N ILE A 247 -6.28 -0.83 15.19
CA ILE A 247 -7.42 -0.11 14.60
C ILE A 247 -7.96 0.95 15.59
N GLU A 248 -8.07 0.62 16.87
CA GLU A 248 -8.50 1.57 17.92
C GLU A 248 -7.47 2.72 18.09
N LEU A 249 -6.17 2.42 17.98
CA LEU A 249 -5.13 3.44 18.00
C LEU A 249 -5.21 4.36 16.78
N ILE A 250 -5.41 3.81 15.58
CA ILE A 250 -5.62 4.56 14.33
C ILE A 250 -6.80 5.51 14.49
N ASP A 251 -7.97 5.01 14.94
CA ASP A 251 -9.17 5.82 15.16
C ASP A 251 -8.90 6.96 16.13
N SER A 252 -8.27 6.66 17.27
CA SER A 252 -7.89 7.68 18.26
C SER A 252 -7.01 8.79 17.69
N LEU A 253 -6.01 8.44 16.87
CA LEU A 253 -5.11 9.41 16.24
C LEU A 253 -5.80 10.22 15.14
N GLN A 254 -6.77 9.63 14.45
CA GLN A 254 -7.58 10.35 13.45
C GLN A 254 -8.54 11.34 14.13
N GLN A 255 -9.13 10.98 15.25
CA GLN A 255 -10.00 11.87 16.05
C GLN A 255 -9.24 13.08 16.61
N THR A 256 -7.97 12.92 17.00
CA THR A 256 -7.13 14.03 17.46
C THR A 256 -6.52 14.85 16.31
N GLY A 257 -6.65 14.41 15.05
CA GLY A 257 -6.04 15.04 13.89
C GLY A 257 -4.54 14.72 13.69
N ASP A 258 -3.96 13.87 14.54
CA ASP A 258 -2.57 13.43 14.45
C ASP A 258 -2.31 12.50 13.25
N LEU A 259 -3.35 11.78 12.81
CA LEU A 259 -3.33 10.92 11.62
C LEU A 259 -4.38 11.39 10.63
N LYS A 260 -3.93 11.93 9.50
CA LYS A 260 -4.80 12.45 8.43
C LYS A 260 -5.01 11.44 7.29
N MET A 261 -4.20 10.37 7.24
CA MET A 261 -4.35 9.30 6.26
C MET A 261 -5.72 8.63 6.37
N ARG A 262 -6.37 8.39 5.22
CA ARG A 262 -7.58 7.56 5.20
C ARG A 262 -7.18 6.10 5.15
N ILE A 263 -7.82 5.29 5.97
CA ILE A 263 -7.49 3.87 6.10
C ILE A 263 -8.74 3.03 5.91
N TYR A 264 -8.68 2.15 4.90
CA TYR A 264 -9.56 1.00 4.80
C TYR A 264 -8.88 -0.17 5.51
N ALA A 265 -9.39 -0.55 6.67
CA ALA A 265 -8.79 -1.56 7.52
C ALA A 265 -9.35 -2.95 7.19
N MET A 266 -8.46 -3.86 6.76
CA MET A 266 -8.77 -5.28 6.69
C MET A 266 -8.36 -5.90 8.03
N ILE A 267 -9.31 -6.41 8.80
CA ILE A 267 -9.00 -7.05 10.09
C ILE A 267 -8.26 -8.38 9.88
N SER A 268 -7.30 -8.70 10.76
CA SER A 268 -6.71 -10.04 10.81
C SER A 268 -7.79 -11.08 11.15
N ASN A 269 -7.74 -12.26 10.52
CA ASN A 269 -8.72 -13.34 10.71
C ASN A 269 -8.53 -14.16 12.01
N ASN A 270 -8.07 -13.51 13.08
CA ASN A 270 -8.01 -14.14 14.38
C ASN A 270 -9.37 -14.12 15.10
N LYS A 271 -9.51 -14.99 16.12
CA LYS A 271 -10.78 -15.17 16.82
C LYS A 271 -11.28 -13.89 17.48
N GLU A 272 -10.40 -13.10 18.12
CA GLU A 272 -10.76 -11.87 18.82
C GLU A 272 -11.38 -10.82 17.86
N ASN A 273 -10.69 -10.58 16.74
CA ASN A 273 -11.16 -9.65 15.72
C ASN A 273 -12.50 -10.08 15.11
N LEU A 274 -12.60 -11.37 14.72
CA LEU A 274 -13.82 -11.89 14.10
C LEU A 274 -15.02 -11.84 15.06
N ASP A 275 -14.83 -12.23 16.32
CA ASP A 275 -15.90 -12.19 17.33
C ASP A 275 -16.34 -10.75 17.61
N TYR A 276 -15.41 -9.81 17.64
CA TYR A 276 -15.74 -8.42 17.90
C TYR A 276 -16.39 -7.74 16.70
N TYR A 277 -15.72 -7.73 15.55
CA TYR A 277 -16.14 -6.91 14.40
C TYR A 277 -17.34 -7.48 13.66
N LEU A 278 -17.44 -8.81 13.47
CA LEU A 278 -18.59 -9.40 12.77
C LEU A 278 -19.90 -9.22 13.56
N ASN A 279 -19.82 -9.13 14.92
CA ASN A 279 -20.99 -8.83 15.75
C ASN A 279 -21.28 -7.32 15.84
N LYS A 280 -20.24 -6.47 15.87
CA LYS A 280 -20.39 -5.02 15.92
C LYS A 280 -20.94 -4.43 14.62
N GLY A 281 -20.65 -5.06 13.50
CA GLY A 281 -20.95 -4.52 12.17
C GLY A 281 -19.85 -3.57 11.66
N VAL A 282 -20.08 -3.01 10.47
CA VAL A 282 -19.15 -2.11 9.80
C VAL A 282 -18.89 -0.85 10.64
N VAL A 283 -17.61 -0.52 10.82
CA VAL A 283 -17.19 0.73 11.48
C VAL A 283 -16.74 1.71 10.41
N LYS A 284 -17.42 2.86 10.33
CA LYS A 284 -17.13 3.90 9.35
C LYS A 284 -17.07 5.27 10.02
N THR A 285 -15.96 5.98 9.82
CA THR A 285 -15.79 7.39 10.17
C THR A 285 -15.36 8.17 8.91
N ASP A 286 -15.06 9.45 9.05
CA ASP A 286 -14.57 10.26 7.92
C ASP A 286 -13.27 9.73 7.31
N ARG A 287 -12.42 9.06 8.11
CA ARG A 287 -11.07 8.62 7.71
C ARG A 287 -10.81 7.13 7.90
N LEU A 288 -11.67 6.41 8.61
CA LEU A 288 -11.54 4.97 8.88
C LEU A 288 -12.74 4.21 8.33
N ASN A 289 -12.47 3.10 7.65
CA ASN A 289 -13.49 2.16 7.18
C ASN A 289 -13.04 0.73 7.52
N VAL A 290 -13.66 0.10 8.51
CA VAL A 290 -13.36 -1.28 8.93
C VAL A 290 -14.47 -2.17 8.40
N ARG A 291 -14.24 -2.80 7.25
CA ARG A 291 -15.30 -3.51 6.52
C ARG A 291 -14.85 -4.82 5.87
N SER A 292 -13.63 -5.23 6.08
CA SER A 292 -13.12 -6.46 5.46
C SER A 292 -12.25 -7.29 6.40
N VAL A 293 -12.11 -8.55 6.04
CA VAL A 293 -11.26 -9.53 6.72
C VAL A 293 -10.14 -9.95 5.77
N LYS A 294 -8.87 -9.77 6.17
CA LYS A 294 -7.71 -10.32 5.46
C LYS A 294 -7.60 -11.81 5.79
N VAL A 295 -7.53 -12.62 4.75
CA VAL A 295 -7.38 -14.08 4.85
C VAL A 295 -6.20 -14.51 3.98
N TYR A 296 -5.52 -15.57 4.38
CA TYR A 296 -4.45 -16.20 3.61
C TYR A 296 -4.89 -17.60 3.22
N SER A 297 -4.90 -17.90 1.92
CA SER A 297 -5.17 -19.26 1.43
C SER A 297 -3.90 -20.07 1.23
N ASP A 298 -2.84 -19.44 0.72
CA ASP A 298 -1.55 -20.08 0.44
C ASP A 298 -0.36 -19.15 0.73
N GLY A 299 0.84 -19.57 0.35
CA GLY A 299 2.06 -18.81 0.50
C GLY A 299 2.53 -18.16 -0.81
N ALA A 300 3.75 -17.63 -0.82
CA ALA A 300 4.34 -16.90 -1.95
C ALA A 300 4.91 -17.85 -3.03
N LEU A 301 4.88 -17.38 -4.30
CA LEU A 301 5.41 -18.13 -5.45
C LEU A 301 6.93 -18.30 -5.38
N GLY A 302 7.66 -17.25 -4.99
CA GLY A 302 9.13 -17.25 -4.94
C GLY A 302 9.70 -18.31 -4.00
N SER A 303 9.09 -18.50 -2.84
CA SER A 303 9.46 -19.54 -1.86
C SER A 303 8.85 -20.92 -2.16
N ARG A 304 8.08 -21.06 -3.23
CA ARG A 304 7.29 -22.24 -3.60
C ARG A 304 6.24 -22.63 -2.53
N GLY A 305 5.72 -21.64 -1.80
CA GLY A 305 4.60 -21.81 -0.88
C GLY A 305 3.23 -21.69 -1.56
N ALA A 306 3.15 -21.04 -2.72
CA ALA A 306 1.91 -20.92 -3.49
C ALA A 306 1.39 -22.30 -3.92
N THR A 307 0.09 -22.54 -3.76
CA THR A 307 -0.51 -23.87 -4.01
C THR A 307 -0.91 -23.99 -5.48
N LEU A 308 -0.27 -24.91 -6.18
CA LEU A 308 -0.47 -25.16 -7.59
C LEU A 308 -1.28 -26.43 -7.86
N LYS A 309 -2.04 -26.46 -8.98
CA LYS A 309 -2.76 -27.66 -9.45
C LYS A 309 -1.81 -28.75 -9.90
N ASP A 310 -0.71 -28.37 -10.56
CA ASP A 310 0.37 -29.25 -10.97
C ASP A 310 1.65 -28.90 -10.20
N GLU A 311 2.61 -29.83 -10.18
CA GLU A 311 3.90 -29.63 -9.49
C GLU A 311 4.66 -28.39 -10.00
N TYR A 312 5.47 -27.78 -9.16
CA TYR A 312 6.40 -26.75 -9.57
C TYR A 312 7.32 -27.26 -10.67
N SER A 313 7.46 -26.51 -11.75
CA SER A 313 8.27 -26.94 -12.92
C SER A 313 9.74 -27.09 -12.58
N ASP A 314 10.23 -26.39 -11.58
CA ASP A 314 11.61 -26.44 -11.08
C ASP A 314 11.78 -27.26 -9.80
N LYS A 315 10.73 -27.94 -9.33
CA LYS A 315 10.79 -28.81 -8.15
C LYS A 315 9.75 -29.93 -8.24
N LYS A 316 10.21 -31.06 -8.80
CA LYS A 316 9.37 -32.25 -8.98
C LYS A 316 8.76 -32.75 -7.67
N GLY A 317 7.50 -33.15 -7.72
CA GLY A 317 6.73 -33.66 -6.57
C GLY A 317 6.33 -32.58 -5.56
N HIS A 318 6.54 -31.30 -5.85
CA HIS A 318 6.19 -30.20 -4.94
C HIS A 318 5.08 -29.34 -5.54
N PHE A 319 4.01 -29.11 -4.77
CA PHE A 319 2.80 -28.41 -5.21
C PHE A 319 2.51 -27.13 -4.38
N GLY A 320 3.36 -26.80 -3.43
CA GLY A 320 3.03 -25.83 -2.38
C GLY A 320 2.00 -26.39 -1.40
N ALA A 321 1.41 -25.53 -0.58
CA ALA A 321 0.40 -25.93 0.39
C ALA A 321 -0.55 -24.79 0.75
N LEU A 322 -1.83 -25.11 0.99
CA LEU A 322 -2.75 -24.20 1.66
C LEU A 322 -2.26 -23.96 3.09
N VAL A 323 -2.30 -22.71 3.55
CA VAL A 323 -1.94 -22.35 4.95
C VAL A 323 -3.10 -22.56 5.92
N ASN A 324 -4.31 -22.70 5.39
CA ASN A 324 -5.52 -23.11 6.12
C ASN A 324 -6.18 -24.27 5.39
N SER A 325 -6.83 -25.18 6.09
CA SER A 325 -7.55 -26.28 5.43
C SER A 325 -8.71 -25.75 4.57
N TYR A 326 -9.09 -26.50 3.55
CA TYR A 326 -10.24 -26.17 2.71
C TYR A 326 -11.53 -25.97 3.53
N ASN A 327 -11.76 -26.82 4.53
CA ASN A 327 -12.94 -26.74 5.38
C ASN A 327 -12.92 -25.47 6.24
N ASP A 328 -11.77 -25.11 6.82
CA ASP A 328 -11.62 -23.89 7.62
C ASP A 328 -11.88 -22.62 6.74
N LEU A 329 -11.34 -22.61 5.52
CA LEU A 329 -11.59 -21.50 4.56
C LEU A 329 -13.06 -21.40 4.18
N GLN A 330 -13.74 -22.53 3.98
CA GLN A 330 -15.19 -22.54 3.69
C GLN A 330 -16.02 -22.07 4.89
N ASP A 331 -15.72 -22.54 6.09
CA ASP A 331 -16.48 -22.18 7.28
C ASP A 331 -16.25 -20.70 7.65
N LEU A 332 -15.01 -20.21 7.49
CA LEU A 332 -14.71 -18.80 7.62
C LEU A 332 -15.48 -17.95 6.60
N ALA A 333 -15.52 -18.38 5.33
CA ALA A 333 -16.28 -17.70 4.29
C ALA A 333 -17.79 -17.66 4.59
N LYS A 334 -18.38 -18.77 5.06
CA LYS A 334 -19.80 -18.78 5.50
C LYS A 334 -20.04 -17.80 6.65
N ARG A 335 -19.14 -17.78 7.63
CA ARG A 335 -19.21 -16.88 8.79
C ARG A 335 -19.16 -15.41 8.36
N ILE A 336 -18.21 -15.04 7.49
CA ILE A 336 -18.08 -13.68 6.96
C ILE A 336 -19.28 -13.33 6.07
N ALA A 337 -19.78 -14.27 5.24
CA ALA A 337 -20.94 -14.08 4.40
C ALA A 337 -22.24 -13.82 5.19
N ALA A 338 -22.32 -14.26 6.44
CA ALA A 338 -23.43 -13.96 7.34
C ALA A 338 -23.43 -12.52 7.87
N SER A 339 -22.34 -11.77 7.69
CA SER A 339 -22.16 -10.36 8.06
C SER A 339 -22.14 -9.45 6.82
N GLU A 340 -21.91 -8.15 7.00
CA GLU A 340 -21.72 -7.19 5.90
C GLU A 340 -20.24 -7.05 5.47
N TYR A 341 -19.34 -7.81 6.10
CA TYR A 341 -17.91 -7.74 5.82
C TYR A 341 -17.54 -8.35 4.48
N GLN A 342 -16.54 -7.78 3.82
CA GLN A 342 -15.84 -8.42 2.70
C GLN A 342 -14.88 -9.49 3.22
N MET A 343 -14.62 -10.50 2.42
CA MET A 343 -13.49 -11.41 2.58
C MET A 343 -12.47 -11.09 1.49
N ASN A 344 -11.28 -10.66 1.88
CA ASN A 344 -10.16 -10.29 1.01
C ASN A 344 -9.08 -11.36 1.19
N THR A 345 -9.01 -12.28 0.24
CA THR A 345 -8.15 -13.47 0.41
C THR A 345 -6.93 -13.41 -0.48
N HIS A 346 -5.75 -13.48 0.14
CA HIS A 346 -4.49 -13.75 -0.52
C HIS A 346 -4.57 -15.12 -1.22
N ALA A 347 -4.45 -15.14 -2.52
CA ALA A 347 -4.36 -16.35 -3.33
C ALA A 347 -3.39 -16.14 -4.49
N ILE A 348 -2.26 -16.82 -4.44
CA ILE A 348 -1.18 -16.71 -5.42
C ILE A 348 -1.21 -17.85 -6.41
N GLY A 349 -1.25 -19.09 -5.96
CA GLY A 349 -1.26 -20.27 -6.82
C GLY A 349 -2.60 -20.50 -7.51
N ASP A 350 -2.57 -21.16 -8.67
CA ASP A 350 -3.78 -21.46 -9.46
C ASP A 350 -4.75 -22.40 -8.74
N SER A 351 -4.26 -23.30 -7.89
CA SER A 351 -5.11 -24.11 -7.03
C SER A 351 -5.76 -23.29 -5.92
N ALA A 352 -5.01 -22.41 -5.25
CA ALA A 352 -5.54 -21.53 -4.22
C ALA A 352 -6.59 -20.56 -4.79
N ASN A 353 -6.33 -19.94 -5.96
CA ASN A 353 -7.29 -19.12 -6.67
C ASN A 353 -8.58 -19.89 -6.97
N TYR A 354 -8.46 -21.09 -7.54
CA TYR A 354 -9.62 -21.92 -7.84
C TYR A 354 -10.46 -22.25 -6.60
N VAL A 355 -9.80 -22.70 -5.53
CA VAL A 355 -10.46 -23.04 -4.25
C VAL A 355 -11.24 -21.85 -3.70
N MET A 356 -10.62 -20.66 -3.67
CA MET A 356 -11.27 -19.48 -3.13
C MET A 356 -12.39 -18.94 -4.03
N LEU A 357 -12.20 -18.91 -5.34
CA LEU A 357 -13.23 -18.51 -6.30
C LEU A 357 -14.48 -19.42 -6.21
N LYS A 358 -14.29 -20.73 -6.11
CA LYS A 358 -15.38 -21.68 -5.90
C LYS A 358 -16.07 -21.52 -4.55
N THR A 359 -15.28 -21.25 -3.51
CA THR A 359 -15.82 -20.98 -2.16
C THR A 359 -16.69 -19.73 -2.19
N TYR A 360 -16.24 -18.65 -2.83
CA TYR A 360 -16.98 -17.39 -2.94
C TYR A 360 -18.27 -17.57 -3.76
N ASP A 361 -18.19 -18.24 -4.90
CA ASP A 361 -19.37 -18.56 -5.73
C ASP A 361 -20.43 -19.31 -4.92
N ASN A 362 -20.01 -20.31 -4.12
CA ASN A 362 -20.93 -21.10 -3.31
C ASN A 362 -21.62 -20.30 -2.19
N VAL A 363 -20.86 -19.45 -1.44
CA VAL A 363 -21.40 -18.75 -0.28
C VAL A 363 -22.11 -17.45 -0.64
N LEU A 364 -21.85 -16.87 -1.82
CA LEU A 364 -22.41 -15.60 -2.27
C LEU A 364 -23.56 -15.73 -3.26
N LYS A 365 -23.98 -16.92 -3.60
CA LYS A 365 -24.99 -17.25 -4.65
C LYS A 365 -26.16 -16.27 -4.78
N ASN A 366 -26.68 -15.77 -3.68
CA ASN A 366 -27.85 -14.89 -3.64
C ASN A 366 -27.54 -13.53 -2.98
N LYS A 367 -26.26 -13.18 -2.83
CA LYS A 367 -25.82 -11.97 -2.16
C LYS A 367 -25.17 -11.04 -3.18
N GLN A 368 -25.88 -10.01 -3.57
CA GLN A 368 -25.41 -9.03 -4.54
C GLN A 368 -24.45 -8.00 -3.88
N ASP A 369 -23.56 -7.44 -4.72
CA ASP A 369 -22.66 -6.33 -4.38
C ASP A 369 -21.82 -6.54 -3.11
N ARG A 370 -21.27 -7.75 -2.94
CA ARG A 370 -20.40 -8.04 -1.79
C ARG A 370 -18.97 -7.59 -2.00
N ARG A 371 -18.53 -7.44 -3.24
CA ARG A 371 -17.20 -6.98 -3.67
C ARG A 371 -16.07 -7.72 -2.97
N TRP A 372 -16.26 -9.01 -2.68
CA TRP A 372 -15.21 -9.83 -2.11
C TRP A 372 -14.03 -9.91 -3.08
N ARG A 373 -12.81 -9.95 -2.52
CA ARG A 373 -11.59 -9.82 -3.33
C ARG A 373 -10.76 -11.10 -3.30
N ILE A 374 -10.12 -11.37 -4.42
CA ILE A 374 -8.90 -12.17 -4.46
C ILE A 374 -7.74 -11.18 -4.52
N GLU A 375 -6.94 -11.17 -3.46
CA GLU A 375 -5.70 -10.40 -3.39
C GLU A 375 -4.61 -11.17 -4.11
N HIS A 376 -3.81 -10.48 -4.88
CA HIS A 376 -2.79 -10.95 -5.81
C HIS A 376 -3.37 -11.53 -7.10
N ALA A 377 -4.26 -12.53 -7.06
CA ALA A 377 -4.76 -13.22 -8.26
C ALA A 377 -3.61 -13.51 -9.25
N GLN A 378 -2.47 -14.01 -8.68
CA GLN A 378 -1.18 -13.92 -9.34
C GLN A 378 -1.02 -14.96 -10.44
N ILE A 379 -1.37 -16.23 -10.15
CA ILE A 379 -1.41 -17.33 -11.12
C ILE A 379 -2.84 -17.84 -11.18
N VAL A 380 -3.48 -17.69 -12.33
CA VAL A 380 -4.86 -18.15 -12.56
C VAL A 380 -4.84 -19.13 -13.73
N ASP A 381 -5.46 -20.31 -13.55
CA ASP A 381 -5.66 -21.23 -14.66
C ASP A 381 -6.59 -20.56 -15.71
N LEU A 382 -6.23 -20.62 -16.97
CA LEU A 382 -6.98 -19.99 -18.06
C LEU A 382 -8.46 -20.41 -18.10
N LYS A 383 -8.77 -21.60 -17.56
CA LYS A 383 -10.14 -22.12 -17.47
C LYS A 383 -10.96 -21.49 -16.35
N ASP A 384 -10.32 -20.84 -15.37
CA ASP A 384 -10.95 -20.35 -14.15
C ASP A 384 -11.22 -18.84 -14.15
N PHE A 385 -10.74 -18.09 -15.17
CA PHE A 385 -10.95 -16.64 -15.25
C PHE A 385 -12.42 -16.24 -15.15
N HIS A 386 -13.32 -17.02 -15.72
CA HIS A 386 -14.75 -16.74 -15.72
C HIS A 386 -15.39 -16.63 -14.33
N PHE A 387 -14.75 -17.20 -13.28
CA PHE A 387 -15.20 -17.05 -11.89
C PHE A 387 -14.98 -15.63 -11.35
N PHE A 388 -14.05 -14.86 -11.95
CA PHE A 388 -13.86 -13.46 -11.57
C PHE A 388 -15.03 -12.55 -11.95
N LYS A 389 -16.01 -13.01 -12.72
CA LYS A 389 -17.20 -12.22 -13.06
C LYS A 389 -17.88 -11.57 -11.84
N ASN A 390 -17.86 -12.24 -10.69
CA ASN A 390 -18.49 -11.79 -9.44
C ASN A 390 -17.49 -11.54 -8.29
N VAL A 391 -16.19 -11.68 -8.54
CA VAL A 391 -15.13 -11.56 -7.54
C VAL A 391 -14.13 -10.51 -8.01
N LEU A 392 -13.94 -9.48 -7.21
CA LEU A 392 -13.07 -8.35 -7.55
C LEU A 392 -11.58 -8.77 -7.49
N PRO A 393 -10.83 -8.67 -8.59
CA PRO A 393 -9.39 -8.87 -8.55
C PRO A 393 -8.70 -7.63 -7.95
N SER A 394 -7.88 -7.86 -6.93
CA SER A 394 -7.01 -6.87 -6.30
C SER A 394 -5.57 -7.26 -6.58
N ILE A 395 -4.90 -6.50 -7.43
CA ILE A 395 -3.64 -6.89 -8.07
C ILE A 395 -2.50 -5.95 -7.69
N GLN A 396 -1.27 -6.48 -7.71
CA GLN A 396 -0.05 -5.73 -7.40
C GLN A 396 0.87 -5.77 -8.63
N PRO A 397 0.77 -4.78 -9.52
CA PRO A 397 1.46 -4.80 -10.81
C PRO A 397 2.98 -4.91 -10.73
N THR A 398 3.61 -4.40 -9.68
CA THR A 398 5.06 -4.48 -9.46
C THR A 398 5.54 -5.93 -9.37
N HIS A 399 4.75 -6.85 -8.81
CA HIS A 399 5.11 -8.27 -8.77
C HIS A 399 5.37 -8.86 -10.16
N ALA A 400 4.64 -8.43 -11.20
CA ALA A 400 4.90 -8.90 -12.55
C ALA A 400 6.32 -8.56 -13.03
N THR A 401 6.82 -7.39 -12.67
CA THR A 401 8.13 -6.88 -13.12
C THR A 401 9.28 -7.25 -12.18
N SER A 402 8.99 -7.57 -10.92
CA SER A 402 9.97 -8.12 -9.98
C SER A 402 10.14 -9.63 -10.16
N ASP A 403 9.08 -10.35 -10.49
CA ASP A 403 9.06 -11.82 -10.59
C ASP A 403 9.41 -12.35 -11.99
N MET A 404 9.31 -11.54 -13.04
CA MET A 404 9.50 -11.96 -14.44
C MET A 404 10.80 -12.71 -14.71
N TYR A 405 11.81 -12.51 -13.86
CA TYR A 405 13.13 -13.13 -14.00
C TYR A 405 13.16 -14.61 -13.65
N TRP A 406 12.19 -15.08 -12.85
CA TRP A 406 12.18 -16.44 -12.33
C TRP A 406 10.78 -17.10 -12.31
N ALA A 407 9.70 -16.35 -12.46
CA ALA A 407 8.33 -16.89 -12.34
C ALA A 407 8.07 -18.03 -13.35
N LYS A 408 8.59 -17.89 -14.59
CA LYS A 408 8.44 -18.93 -15.62
C LYS A 408 9.11 -20.25 -15.21
N ASP A 409 10.23 -20.18 -14.49
CA ASP A 409 10.93 -21.39 -14.03
C ASP A 409 10.07 -22.13 -12.97
N ARG A 410 9.31 -21.38 -12.15
CA ARG A 410 8.41 -21.93 -11.14
C ARG A 410 7.21 -22.65 -11.76
N VAL A 411 6.56 -22.03 -12.73
CA VAL A 411 5.24 -22.50 -13.23
C VAL A 411 5.26 -23.08 -14.63
N GLY A 412 6.37 -22.94 -15.37
CA GLY A 412 6.49 -23.45 -16.74
C GLY A 412 5.81 -22.58 -17.80
N ALA A 413 5.97 -23.00 -19.08
CA ALA A 413 5.58 -22.20 -20.24
C ALA A 413 4.06 -22.05 -20.42
N GLU A 414 3.25 -22.99 -19.93
CA GLU A 414 1.81 -22.94 -20.09
C GLU A 414 1.15 -22.11 -18.99
N ARG A 415 1.46 -22.38 -17.72
CA ARG A 415 0.84 -21.69 -16.59
C ARG A 415 1.24 -20.22 -16.48
N ILE A 416 2.43 -19.85 -16.99
CA ILE A 416 2.85 -18.44 -17.04
C ILE A 416 1.93 -17.57 -17.90
N LYS A 417 1.14 -18.15 -18.80
CA LYS A 417 0.17 -17.42 -19.64
C LYS A 417 -0.99 -16.86 -18.81
N GLY A 418 -1.37 -17.54 -17.71
CA GLY A 418 -2.38 -17.07 -16.76
C GLY A 418 -1.81 -16.35 -15.56
N ALA A 419 -0.50 -16.11 -15.55
CA ALA A 419 0.17 -15.38 -14.48
C ALA A 419 0.21 -13.88 -14.79
N TYR A 420 -0.01 -13.03 -13.77
CA TYR A 420 0.00 -11.57 -13.91
C TYR A 420 -0.90 -11.06 -15.05
N ALA A 421 -2.02 -11.73 -15.27
CA ALA A 421 -2.91 -11.54 -16.41
C ALA A 421 -3.95 -10.41 -16.17
N TYR A 422 -3.47 -9.21 -15.86
CA TYR A 422 -4.26 -8.10 -15.33
C TYR A 422 -5.34 -7.60 -16.29
N ASN A 423 -5.05 -7.54 -17.59
CA ASN A 423 -6.04 -7.12 -18.57
C ASN A 423 -7.13 -8.19 -18.78
N ASP A 424 -6.80 -9.46 -18.63
CA ASP A 424 -7.79 -10.53 -18.71
C ASP A 424 -8.71 -10.51 -17.47
N LEU A 425 -8.15 -10.28 -16.26
CA LEU A 425 -8.94 -10.04 -15.04
C LEU A 425 -9.84 -8.80 -15.17
N LEU A 426 -9.33 -7.72 -15.77
CA LEU A 426 -10.13 -6.52 -16.06
C LEU A 426 -11.31 -6.82 -16.98
N LYS A 427 -11.11 -7.62 -18.01
CA LYS A 427 -12.19 -8.02 -18.95
C LYS A 427 -13.28 -8.82 -18.25
N GLU A 428 -12.92 -9.72 -17.34
CA GLU A 428 -13.89 -10.57 -16.64
C GLU A 428 -14.76 -9.79 -15.64
N TYR A 429 -14.14 -8.95 -14.79
CA TYR A 429 -14.89 -8.20 -13.75
C TYR A 429 -15.32 -6.81 -14.19
N GLY A 430 -14.63 -6.22 -15.16
CA GLY A 430 -14.84 -4.82 -15.58
C GLY A 430 -14.11 -3.78 -14.74
N LYS A 431 -13.43 -4.16 -13.66
CA LYS A 431 -12.58 -3.33 -12.82
C LYS A 431 -11.47 -4.18 -12.21
N VAL A 432 -10.34 -3.54 -11.90
CA VAL A 432 -9.26 -4.12 -11.10
C VAL A 432 -8.81 -3.10 -10.05
N ALA A 433 -8.63 -3.54 -8.82
CA ALA A 433 -8.07 -2.71 -7.76
C ALA A 433 -6.55 -2.85 -7.77
N LEU A 434 -5.81 -1.73 -7.78
CA LEU A 434 -4.36 -1.73 -7.82
C LEU A 434 -3.80 -1.36 -6.45
N GLY A 435 -2.88 -2.19 -5.94
CA GLY A 435 -2.11 -1.96 -4.74
C GLY A 435 -0.63 -2.18 -4.99
N THR A 436 0.20 -1.83 -4.03
CA THR A 436 1.65 -2.00 -4.08
C THR A 436 2.11 -3.24 -3.33
N ASP A 437 1.38 -3.64 -2.29
CA ASP A 437 1.80 -4.60 -1.27
C ASP A 437 3.05 -4.12 -0.47
N PHE A 438 3.22 -2.78 -0.33
CA PHE A 438 4.33 -2.29 0.47
C PHE A 438 4.23 -2.77 1.94
N PRO A 439 5.34 -3.10 2.59
CA PRO A 439 6.74 -2.93 2.20
C PRO A 439 7.37 -4.17 1.52
N ILE A 440 6.56 -5.09 0.98
CA ILE A 440 7.08 -6.20 0.17
C ILE A 440 7.64 -5.64 -1.13
N GLU A 441 6.89 -4.75 -1.79
CA GLU A 441 7.35 -3.93 -2.90
C GLU A 441 7.57 -2.48 -2.45
N HIS A 442 8.04 -1.64 -3.36
CA HIS A 442 8.25 -0.22 -3.06
C HIS A 442 6.91 0.52 -2.94
N VAL A 443 6.81 1.44 -1.99
CA VAL A 443 5.59 2.19 -1.66
C VAL A 443 5.10 3.16 -2.76
N SER A 444 5.90 3.43 -3.81
CA SER A 444 5.53 4.39 -4.86
C SER A 444 4.38 3.89 -5.74
N PRO A 445 3.22 4.56 -5.75
CA PRO A 445 2.13 4.23 -6.66
C PRO A 445 2.50 4.45 -8.14
N LEU A 446 3.49 5.30 -8.43
CA LEU A 446 3.99 5.50 -9.79
C LEU A 446 4.75 4.28 -10.32
N TYR A 447 5.38 3.47 -9.44
CA TYR A 447 5.97 2.19 -9.83
C TYR A 447 4.89 1.17 -10.19
N THR A 448 3.82 1.13 -9.40
CA THR A 448 2.63 0.31 -9.70
C THR A 448 2.00 0.69 -11.04
N TYR A 449 1.81 2.01 -11.27
CA TYR A 449 1.29 2.51 -12.54
C TYR A 449 2.19 2.16 -13.73
N TYR A 450 3.50 2.32 -13.56
CA TYR A 450 4.49 1.97 -14.58
C TYR A 450 4.48 0.48 -14.89
N ALA A 451 4.53 -0.36 -13.87
CA ALA A 451 4.46 -1.81 -14.02
C ALA A 451 3.15 -2.28 -14.67
N ALA A 452 2.02 -1.64 -14.32
CA ALA A 452 0.73 -1.96 -14.91
C ALA A 452 0.64 -1.61 -16.41
N THR A 453 1.24 -0.48 -16.82
CA THR A 453 1.05 0.08 -18.17
C THR A 453 2.20 -0.20 -19.13
N ILE A 454 3.44 -0.15 -18.64
CA ILE A 454 4.65 -0.29 -19.46
C ILE A 454 5.24 -1.69 -19.35
N ARG A 455 4.96 -2.39 -18.25
CA ARG A 455 5.36 -3.79 -18.03
C ARG A 455 6.88 -4.01 -18.11
N LYS A 456 7.64 -3.07 -17.55
CA LYS A 456 9.10 -3.10 -17.44
C LYS A 456 9.54 -2.87 -16.01
N ASP A 457 10.73 -3.34 -15.67
CA ASP A 457 11.37 -2.93 -14.43
C ASP A 457 11.91 -1.48 -14.51
N LEU A 458 12.42 -0.97 -13.40
CA LEU A 458 12.95 0.40 -13.32
C LEU A 458 14.25 0.61 -14.15
N LYS A 459 14.85 -0.46 -14.67
CA LYS A 459 15.99 -0.41 -15.61
C LYS A 459 15.54 -0.41 -17.07
N GLY A 460 14.23 -0.51 -17.32
CA GLY A 460 13.63 -0.54 -18.64
C GLY A 460 13.60 -1.93 -19.29
N TYR A 461 13.87 -2.99 -18.52
CA TYR A 461 13.85 -4.38 -19.01
C TYR A 461 12.46 -5.04 -18.75
N PRO A 462 11.99 -5.93 -19.64
CA PRO A 462 12.54 -6.25 -20.96
C PRO A 462 12.20 -5.14 -21.98
N GLU A 463 13.02 -4.97 -23.02
CA GLU A 463 12.89 -3.86 -23.99
C GLU A 463 11.47 -3.71 -24.57
N LYS A 464 10.81 -4.82 -24.89
CA LYS A 464 9.45 -4.85 -25.45
C LYS A 464 8.34 -4.89 -24.39
N GLY A 465 8.68 -4.87 -23.09
CA GLY A 465 7.74 -5.09 -21.98
C GLY A 465 7.39 -6.57 -21.76
N TYR A 466 7.07 -6.90 -20.50
CA TYR A 466 6.72 -8.25 -20.07
C TYR A 466 5.24 -8.52 -20.28
N GLN A 467 4.86 -9.56 -21.05
CA GLN A 467 3.45 -9.94 -21.32
C GLN A 467 2.55 -8.74 -21.66
N MET A 468 2.90 -7.98 -22.69
CA MET A 468 2.21 -6.73 -23.05
C MET A 468 0.72 -6.88 -23.40
N ASN A 469 0.26 -8.08 -23.78
CA ASN A 469 -1.16 -8.39 -23.94
C ASN A 469 -1.96 -8.22 -22.64
N ASN A 470 -1.29 -8.29 -21.50
CA ASN A 470 -1.83 -8.09 -20.16
C ASN A 470 -1.48 -6.73 -19.54
N ALA A 471 -0.90 -5.79 -20.31
CA ALA A 471 -0.75 -4.41 -19.90
C ALA A 471 -2.12 -3.72 -19.80
N LEU A 472 -2.31 -2.91 -18.78
CA LEU A 472 -3.47 -2.03 -18.67
C LEU A 472 -3.26 -0.75 -19.49
N SER A 473 -4.35 -0.16 -19.98
CA SER A 473 -4.28 1.19 -20.51
C SER A 473 -3.92 2.19 -19.39
N ARG A 474 -3.30 3.32 -19.73
CA ARG A 474 -3.03 4.39 -18.75
C ARG A 474 -4.30 4.86 -18.04
N LYS A 475 -5.42 4.92 -18.77
CA LYS A 475 -6.73 5.27 -18.23
C LYS A 475 -7.22 4.25 -17.21
N ASP A 476 -7.10 2.96 -17.51
CA ASP A 476 -7.56 1.90 -16.61
C ASP A 476 -6.65 1.76 -15.39
N ALA A 477 -5.33 1.90 -15.56
CA ALA A 477 -4.41 1.93 -14.44
C ALA A 477 -4.69 3.12 -13.49
N LEU A 478 -4.96 4.31 -14.02
CA LEU A 478 -5.33 5.47 -13.20
C LEU A 478 -6.66 5.22 -12.46
N LYS A 479 -7.67 4.66 -13.13
CA LYS A 479 -8.93 4.26 -12.47
C LYS A 479 -8.69 3.24 -11.38
N GLY A 480 -7.81 2.25 -11.63
CA GLY A 480 -7.42 1.20 -10.69
C GLY A 480 -6.69 1.72 -9.45
N MET A 481 -6.10 2.91 -9.51
CA MET A 481 -5.43 3.57 -8.39
C MET A 481 -6.28 4.67 -7.74
N THR A 482 -7.51 4.85 -8.19
CA THR A 482 -8.40 5.93 -7.74
C THR A 482 -9.83 5.44 -7.57
N ILE A 483 -10.71 5.66 -8.54
CA ILE A 483 -12.14 5.39 -8.42
C ILE A 483 -12.49 3.89 -8.29
N TRP A 484 -11.72 2.98 -8.90
CA TRP A 484 -11.98 1.54 -8.74
C TRP A 484 -11.54 1.02 -7.38
N ASN A 485 -10.48 1.61 -6.79
CA ASN A 485 -10.11 1.32 -5.39
C ASN A 485 -11.16 1.88 -4.42
N ALA A 486 -11.65 3.11 -4.67
CA ALA A 486 -12.78 3.64 -3.89
C ALA A 486 -14.02 2.73 -4.01
N TYR A 487 -14.32 2.22 -5.22
CA TYR A 487 -15.38 1.23 -5.42
C TYR A 487 -15.10 -0.06 -4.61
N ALA A 488 -13.88 -0.56 -4.65
CA ALA A 488 -13.50 -1.76 -3.90
C ALA A 488 -13.76 -1.61 -2.39
N ASN A 489 -13.68 -0.36 -1.87
CA ASN A 489 -13.88 0.00 -0.46
C ASN A 489 -15.32 0.42 -0.13
N PHE A 490 -16.27 0.39 -1.09
CA PHE A 490 -17.63 0.96 -0.96
C PHE A 490 -17.63 2.47 -0.71
N GLU A 491 -16.67 3.20 -1.25
CA GLU A 491 -16.44 4.63 -1.01
C GLU A 491 -16.42 5.46 -2.32
N GLU A 492 -16.84 4.88 -3.45
CA GLU A 492 -16.83 5.54 -4.76
C GLU A 492 -17.74 6.78 -4.83
N LYS A 493 -18.70 6.91 -3.92
CA LYS A 493 -19.53 8.09 -3.79
C LYS A 493 -18.90 9.20 -2.96
N GLU A 494 -17.84 8.87 -2.21
CA GLU A 494 -17.19 9.76 -1.27
C GLU A 494 -15.84 10.28 -1.79
N LYS A 495 -15.10 9.47 -2.58
CA LYS A 495 -13.72 9.77 -3.04
C LYS A 495 -13.35 9.04 -4.34
N GLY A 496 -12.11 9.19 -4.78
CA GLY A 496 -11.53 8.49 -5.93
C GLY A 496 -11.75 9.20 -7.27
N SER A 497 -12.44 10.34 -7.29
CA SER A 497 -12.56 11.24 -8.45
C SER A 497 -12.76 12.68 -8.00
N ILE A 498 -12.44 13.63 -8.87
CA ILE A 498 -12.66 15.07 -8.63
C ILE A 498 -14.06 15.41 -9.14
N GLU A 499 -15.05 15.26 -8.25
CA GLU A 499 -16.46 15.49 -8.53
C GLU A 499 -17.13 16.21 -7.36
N VAL A 500 -18.12 17.05 -7.67
CA VAL A 500 -18.87 17.80 -6.65
C VAL A 500 -19.46 16.87 -5.59
N GLY A 501 -19.26 17.24 -4.33
CA GLY A 501 -19.74 16.50 -3.15
C GLY A 501 -18.74 15.49 -2.58
N LYS A 502 -17.71 15.10 -3.34
CA LYS A 502 -16.65 14.20 -2.86
C LYS A 502 -15.60 14.97 -2.04
N VAL A 503 -14.88 14.24 -1.19
CA VAL A 503 -13.78 14.82 -0.41
C VAL A 503 -12.68 15.34 -1.34
N ALA A 504 -12.11 16.48 -1.00
CA ALA A 504 -11.11 17.16 -1.79
C ALA A 504 -9.71 16.58 -1.56
N ASP A 505 -9.55 15.30 -1.91
CA ASP A 505 -8.27 14.60 -1.93
C ASP A 505 -7.72 14.63 -3.36
N PHE A 506 -6.61 15.33 -3.56
CA PHE A 506 -5.99 15.46 -4.89
C PHE A 506 -4.48 15.63 -4.79
N ILE A 507 -3.81 15.38 -5.91
CA ILE A 507 -2.36 15.52 -6.04
C ILE A 507 -2.00 16.35 -7.27
N ILE A 508 -0.86 17.04 -7.18
CA ILE A 508 -0.24 17.73 -8.29
C ILE A 508 1.07 17.02 -8.62
N LEU A 509 1.22 16.58 -9.86
CA LEU A 509 2.44 15.94 -10.34
C LEU A 509 3.29 16.87 -11.21
N GLU A 510 4.58 16.60 -11.28
CA GLU A 510 5.53 17.32 -12.14
C GLU A 510 5.25 17.06 -13.63
N ASN A 511 5.00 15.80 -14.00
CA ASN A 511 4.75 15.37 -15.37
C ASN A 511 3.36 14.73 -15.49
N ASP A 512 2.76 14.89 -16.67
CA ASP A 512 1.48 14.25 -17.00
C ASP A 512 1.70 12.75 -17.31
N ILE A 513 1.38 11.89 -16.33
CA ILE A 513 1.55 10.44 -16.47
C ILE A 513 0.64 9.81 -17.54
N MET A 514 -0.37 10.55 -18.00
CA MET A 514 -1.25 10.09 -19.09
C MET A 514 -0.62 10.25 -20.46
N THR A 515 0.35 11.18 -20.62
CA THR A 515 0.92 11.55 -21.92
C THR A 515 2.45 11.45 -21.98
N VAL A 516 3.14 11.58 -20.86
CA VAL A 516 4.61 11.55 -20.80
C VAL A 516 5.18 10.24 -21.32
N ASP A 517 6.42 10.26 -21.82
CA ASP A 517 7.14 9.03 -22.15
C ASP A 517 7.17 8.06 -20.95
N GLY A 518 6.94 6.77 -21.23
CA GLY A 518 6.83 5.75 -20.18
C GLY A 518 8.02 5.73 -19.23
N SER A 519 9.25 5.92 -19.73
CA SER A 519 10.49 5.91 -18.94
C SER A 519 10.57 7.02 -17.89
N LYS A 520 9.78 8.10 -18.04
CA LYS A 520 9.74 9.23 -17.11
C LYS A 520 8.75 9.02 -15.96
N ILE A 521 7.81 8.07 -16.10
CA ILE A 521 6.76 7.85 -15.10
C ILE A 521 7.35 7.56 -13.71
N PRO A 522 8.29 6.61 -13.52
CA PRO A 522 8.79 6.26 -12.19
C PRO A 522 9.49 7.43 -11.47
N ASN A 523 10.07 8.35 -12.22
CA ASN A 523 10.83 9.48 -11.69
C ASN A 523 10.02 10.79 -11.62
N THR A 524 8.73 10.75 -11.94
CA THR A 524 7.85 11.91 -11.82
C THR A 524 7.65 12.26 -10.35
N LYS A 525 7.88 13.52 -10.00
CA LYS A 525 7.74 14.00 -8.62
C LYS A 525 6.29 14.34 -8.30
N VAL A 526 5.90 14.03 -7.07
CA VAL A 526 4.70 14.60 -6.45
C VAL A 526 5.07 15.99 -5.95
N ILE A 527 4.44 17.03 -6.51
CA ILE A 527 4.67 18.43 -6.14
C ILE A 527 3.92 18.78 -4.87
N ALA A 528 2.69 18.26 -4.75
CA ALA A 528 1.86 18.47 -3.58
C ALA A 528 0.79 17.38 -3.46
N THR A 529 0.45 17.05 -2.22
CA THR A 529 -0.64 16.14 -1.85
C THR A 529 -1.60 16.89 -0.94
N TYR A 530 -2.89 16.77 -1.23
CA TYR A 530 -3.95 17.42 -0.48
C TYR A 530 -4.95 16.38 0.03
N VAL A 531 -5.36 16.54 1.29
CA VAL A 531 -6.42 15.74 1.93
C VAL A 531 -7.44 16.71 2.49
N ASN A 532 -8.72 16.56 2.12
CA ASN A 532 -9.79 17.53 2.42
C ASN A 532 -9.43 18.97 2.00
N GLY A 533 -8.69 19.15 0.91
CA GLY A 533 -8.23 20.45 0.45
C GLY A 533 -7.08 21.07 1.26
N GLU A 534 -6.63 20.40 2.30
CA GLU A 534 -5.48 20.80 3.11
C GLU A 534 -4.20 20.18 2.57
N LYS A 535 -3.15 20.98 2.38
CA LYS A 535 -1.84 20.49 1.93
C LYS A 535 -1.18 19.66 3.05
N VAL A 536 -0.80 18.43 2.72
CA VAL A 536 -0.17 17.47 3.67
C VAL A 536 1.25 17.09 3.28
N ASN A 537 1.69 17.49 2.07
CA ASN A 537 3.07 17.40 1.57
C ASN A 537 3.38 18.60 0.70
#